data_345482729f32bd9724edeee0528b7c1b
#
_entry.id   345482729f32bd9724edeee0528b7c1b
#
_cell.length_a   1.000
_cell.length_b   1.000
_cell.length_c   1.000
_cell.angle_alpha   90.00
_cell.angle_beta   90.00
_cell.angle_gamma   90.00
#
_symmetry.space_group_name_H-M   'P 1'
#
loop_
_entity.id
_entity.type
_entity.pdbx_description
1 polymer ?
#
loop_
_entity_poly.entity_id
_entity_poly.type
_entity_poly.pdbx_seq_one_letter_code
_entity_poly.pdbx_strand_id
1 'polypeptide(L)'
;MAEVESTLGFRPVHRIGGKGPAAHQFNETLHGIAIDDDDRIYAVGDSVVKVFDAQGDLLRQWSTGQPGRCVAVDADGSVWVGQWRQVSICDSRGERTGTWSAPDGLGLVTAIGLGKSDIYFADASARWIRRYDRQGKFLNNIGDQHRKGGFHIPNGVLDFVVDAAGVVHVANPGMHRVERYTADGEQLGYFGRFDGRDPAGFSGCCNPTNVTLDRAERVVVSEKAGPRAKVYSAAGQLLAVVSDDAFDPGAKNMDLAVDSGGRIYVADTVRLEICVFAPTSGEERA
;
A
#
# COMPACT_ATOMS: atom_id res chain seq x y z
N MET A 1 -19.50 2.37 -34.93
CA MET A 1 -20.15 2.05 -33.66
C MET A 1 -19.11 2.35 -32.58
N ALA A 2 -19.35 3.36 -31.76
CA ALA A 2 -18.45 3.65 -30.64
C ALA A 2 -18.60 2.51 -29.64
N GLU A 3 -17.51 1.82 -29.30
CA GLU A 3 -17.47 0.91 -28.16
C GLU A 3 -17.84 1.73 -26.91
N VAL A 4 -18.92 1.33 -26.26
CA VAL A 4 -19.26 1.84 -24.93
C VAL A 4 -18.16 1.31 -24.01
N GLU A 5 -17.16 2.16 -23.69
CA GLU A 5 -16.21 1.88 -22.63
C GLU A 5 -17.03 1.58 -21.36
N SER A 6 -17.01 0.33 -20.92
CA SER A 6 -17.64 -0.07 -19.67
C SER A 6 -16.92 0.71 -18.57
N THR A 7 -17.58 1.69 -17.97
CA THR A 7 -17.01 2.48 -16.88
C THR A 7 -16.79 1.56 -15.68
N LEU A 8 -15.52 1.37 -15.31
CA LEU A 8 -15.15 0.63 -14.11
C LEU A 8 -15.84 1.27 -12.90
N GLY A 9 -16.55 0.48 -12.12
CA GLY A 9 -17.23 0.93 -10.92
C GLY A 9 -16.89 0.05 -9.74
N PHE A 10 -17.11 0.55 -8.53
CA PHE A 10 -16.92 -0.19 -7.30
C PHE A 10 -18.09 0.08 -6.35
N ARG A 11 -18.45 -0.92 -5.54
CA ARG A 11 -19.45 -0.77 -4.46
C ARG A 11 -18.86 -1.29 -3.15
N PRO A 12 -19.22 -0.67 -2.00
CA PRO A 12 -18.83 -1.19 -0.71
C PRO A 12 -19.45 -2.57 -0.48
N VAL A 13 -18.71 -3.49 0.13
CA VAL A 13 -19.16 -4.86 0.43
C VAL A 13 -19.31 -5.05 1.93
N HIS A 14 -18.22 -4.94 2.67
CA HIS A 14 -18.17 -5.10 4.12
C HIS A 14 -16.96 -4.36 4.71
N ARG A 15 -16.83 -4.43 6.02
CA ARG A 15 -15.71 -3.85 6.78
C ARG A 15 -15.11 -4.90 7.69
N ILE A 16 -13.79 -4.86 7.86
CA ILE A 16 -13.02 -5.83 8.67
C ILE A 16 -12.33 -5.07 9.79
N GLY A 17 -12.30 -5.63 10.99
CA GLY A 17 -11.66 -5.01 12.15
C GLY A 17 -12.56 -4.02 12.87
N GLY A 18 -12.16 -2.75 12.91
CA GLY A 18 -12.82 -1.67 13.65
C GLY A 18 -12.14 -1.35 14.97
N LYS A 19 -12.50 -0.21 15.56
CA LYS A 19 -11.96 0.24 16.84
C LYS A 19 -12.64 -0.46 18.01
N GLY A 20 -11.88 -1.12 18.89
CA GLY A 20 -12.42 -1.75 20.08
C GLY A 20 -11.54 -2.85 20.66
N PRO A 21 -11.98 -3.48 21.79
CA PRO A 21 -11.19 -4.45 22.54
C PRO A 21 -11.33 -5.90 22.05
N ALA A 22 -12.21 -6.21 21.10
CA ALA A 22 -12.38 -7.59 20.62
C ALA A 22 -11.15 -8.05 19.81
N ALA A 23 -10.92 -9.35 19.78
CA ALA A 23 -9.71 -9.92 19.16
C ALA A 23 -9.50 -9.51 17.70
N HIS A 24 -10.58 -9.36 16.93
CA HIS A 24 -10.55 -8.91 15.54
C HIS A 24 -10.39 -7.39 15.38
N GLN A 25 -10.53 -6.61 16.46
CA GLN A 25 -10.48 -5.14 16.45
C GLN A 25 -9.10 -4.60 16.77
N PHE A 26 -8.86 -3.33 16.47
CA PHE A 26 -7.67 -2.57 16.84
C PHE A 26 -8.02 -1.51 17.89
N ASN A 27 -7.13 -1.25 18.84
CA ASN A 27 -7.38 -0.29 19.93
C ASN A 27 -6.95 1.12 19.58
N GLU A 28 -5.73 1.27 19.04
CA GLU A 28 -5.08 2.57 18.86
C GLU A 28 -4.65 2.84 17.42
N THR A 29 -4.13 1.82 16.71
CA THR A 29 -3.53 2.02 15.40
C THR A 29 -3.85 0.89 14.42
N LEU A 30 -4.03 1.27 13.15
CA LEU A 30 -3.99 0.41 11.97
C LEU A 30 -3.12 1.14 10.94
N HIS A 31 -2.05 0.51 10.47
CA HIS A 31 -1.07 1.17 9.62
C HIS A 31 -0.95 0.58 8.22
N GLY A 32 -0.84 -0.74 8.11
CA GLY A 32 -0.55 -1.41 6.85
C GLY A 32 -1.39 -2.67 6.65
N ILE A 33 -1.67 -2.99 5.39
CA ILE A 33 -2.38 -4.19 4.98
C ILE A 33 -1.66 -4.86 3.80
N ALA A 34 -1.77 -6.18 3.72
CA ALA A 34 -1.33 -6.98 2.57
C ALA A 34 -2.31 -8.11 2.33
N ILE A 35 -2.32 -8.65 1.11
CA ILE A 35 -3.12 -9.81 0.74
C ILE A 35 -2.19 -10.83 0.10
N ASP A 36 -2.34 -12.10 0.50
CA ASP A 36 -1.59 -13.20 -0.08
C ASP A 36 -2.32 -13.86 -1.27
N ASP A 37 -1.69 -14.86 -1.86
CA ASP A 37 -2.23 -15.57 -3.02
C ASP A 37 -3.50 -16.41 -2.72
N ASP A 38 -3.80 -16.66 -1.43
CA ASP A 38 -5.03 -17.32 -0.96
C ASP A 38 -6.11 -16.30 -0.57
N ASP A 39 -5.95 -15.02 -0.92
CA ASP A 39 -6.82 -13.89 -0.56
C ASP A 39 -6.97 -13.68 0.96
N ARG A 40 -6.00 -14.10 1.78
CA ARG A 40 -5.96 -13.77 3.21
C ARG A 40 -5.43 -12.37 3.42
N ILE A 41 -6.09 -11.63 4.30
CA ILE A 41 -5.78 -10.23 4.60
C ILE A 41 -4.90 -10.19 5.85
N TYR A 42 -3.71 -9.63 5.71
CA TYR A 42 -2.79 -9.34 6.81
C TYR A 42 -2.87 -7.86 7.14
N ALA A 43 -3.12 -7.55 8.40
CA ALA A 43 -3.21 -6.17 8.87
C ALA A 43 -2.29 -5.95 10.06
N VAL A 44 -1.50 -4.85 10.04
CA VAL A 44 -0.59 -4.49 11.12
C VAL A 44 -1.02 -3.21 11.81
N GLY A 45 -1.15 -3.29 13.13
CA GLY A 45 -1.49 -2.19 14.03
C GLY A 45 -1.30 -2.62 15.48
N ASP A 46 -1.35 -1.74 16.45
CA ASP A 46 -1.25 -2.06 17.89
C ASP A 46 -0.08 -2.98 18.27
N SER A 47 1.03 -2.96 17.52
CA SER A 47 2.14 -3.90 17.65
C SER A 47 1.75 -5.38 17.48
N VAL A 48 0.73 -5.66 16.66
CA VAL A 48 0.28 -7.00 16.27
C VAL A 48 0.09 -7.09 14.77
N VAL A 49 0.25 -8.30 14.22
CA VAL A 49 -0.30 -8.69 12.93
C VAL A 49 -1.57 -9.48 13.20
N LYS A 50 -2.64 -9.15 12.48
CA LYS A 50 -3.90 -9.90 12.44
C LYS A 50 -4.10 -10.43 11.03
N VAL A 51 -4.52 -11.69 10.93
CA VAL A 51 -4.80 -12.35 9.64
C VAL A 51 -6.28 -12.69 9.60
N PHE A 52 -6.94 -12.24 8.53
CA PHE A 52 -8.36 -12.48 8.30
C PHE A 52 -8.53 -13.29 7.00
N ASP A 53 -9.64 -13.99 6.91
CA ASP A 53 -10.09 -14.53 5.64
C ASP A 53 -10.81 -13.45 4.80
N ALA A 54 -11.20 -13.83 3.59
CA ALA A 54 -11.90 -12.94 2.66
C ALA A 54 -13.29 -12.49 3.12
N GLN A 55 -13.85 -13.12 4.15
CA GLN A 55 -15.12 -12.77 4.79
C GLN A 55 -14.91 -11.79 5.95
N GLY A 56 -13.67 -11.63 6.42
CA GLY A 56 -13.29 -10.77 7.54
C GLY A 56 -13.26 -11.47 8.89
N ASP A 57 -13.34 -12.78 8.90
CA ASP A 57 -13.19 -13.57 10.12
C ASP A 57 -11.72 -13.68 10.51
N LEU A 58 -11.43 -13.41 11.81
CA LEU A 58 -10.06 -13.47 12.33
C LEU A 58 -9.58 -14.93 12.37
N LEU A 59 -8.55 -15.23 11.58
CA LEU A 59 -7.93 -16.56 11.55
C LEU A 59 -6.86 -16.71 12.64
N ARG A 60 -6.01 -15.70 12.82
CA ARG A 60 -4.90 -15.69 13.78
C ARG A 60 -4.33 -14.30 14.00
N GLN A 61 -3.56 -14.16 15.09
CA GLN A 61 -2.81 -12.95 15.38
C GLN A 61 -1.55 -13.26 16.18
N TRP A 62 -0.55 -12.37 16.10
CA TRP A 62 0.68 -12.46 16.90
C TRP A 62 1.29 -11.08 17.14
N SER A 63 2.10 -10.98 18.20
CA SER A 63 2.81 -9.75 18.53
C SER A 63 3.99 -9.52 17.60
N THR A 64 4.20 -8.28 17.17
CA THR A 64 5.39 -7.86 16.45
C THR A 64 6.53 -7.40 17.36
N GLY A 65 6.27 -7.30 18.66
CA GLY A 65 7.24 -6.85 19.68
C GLY A 65 7.53 -5.35 19.65
N GLN A 66 7.43 -4.71 18.50
CA GLN A 66 7.54 -3.25 18.28
C GLN A 66 6.44 -2.81 17.32
N PRO A 67 6.06 -1.51 17.31
CA PRO A 67 5.06 -1.00 16.38
C PRO A 67 5.43 -1.29 14.92
N GLY A 68 4.59 -2.06 14.22
CA GLY A 68 4.67 -2.28 12.79
C GLY A 68 4.08 -1.09 12.01
N ARG A 69 4.66 -0.78 10.86
CA ARG A 69 4.21 0.31 9.98
C ARG A 69 3.66 -0.17 8.65
N CYS A 70 4.18 -1.28 8.16
CA CYS A 70 3.71 -1.95 6.96
C CYS A 70 3.88 -3.45 7.13
N VAL A 71 3.18 -4.20 6.31
CA VAL A 71 3.27 -5.66 6.24
C VAL A 71 3.32 -6.08 4.79
N ALA A 72 4.11 -7.10 4.48
CA ALA A 72 4.14 -7.77 3.19
C ALA A 72 4.19 -9.27 3.39
N VAL A 73 3.65 -10.03 2.44
CA VAL A 73 3.67 -11.49 2.46
C VAL A 73 4.43 -11.97 1.22
N ASP A 74 5.41 -12.84 1.44
CA ASP A 74 6.20 -13.42 0.36
C ASP A 74 5.49 -14.67 -0.23
N ALA A 75 5.87 -15.07 -1.41
CA ALA A 75 5.34 -16.24 -2.10
C ALA A 75 5.53 -17.56 -1.33
N ASP A 76 6.51 -17.63 -0.43
CA ASP A 76 6.71 -18.78 0.48
C ASP A 76 5.84 -18.73 1.74
N GLY A 77 4.99 -17.70 1.88
CA GLY A 77 4.12 -17.44 3.01
C GLY A 77 4.83 -16.77 4.20
N SER A 78 6.09 -16.37 4.08
CA SER A 78 6.75 -15.58 5.12
C SER A 78 6.17 -14.17 5.19
N VAL A 79 6.01 -13.67 6.42
CA VAL A 79 5.38 -12.37 6.72
C VAL A 79 6.45 -11.39 7.19
N TRP A 80 6.57 -10.28 6.46
CA TRP A 80 7.56 -9.26 6.69
C TRP A 80 6.90 -8.01 7.26
N VAL A 81 7.37 -7.52 8.40
CA VAL A 81 6.80 -6.35 9.07
C VAL A 81 7.83 -5.24 9.17
N GLY A 82 7.57 -4.15 8.48
CA GLY A 82 8.40 -2.95 8.54
C GLY A 82 8.19 -2.19 9.85
N GLN A 83 9.29 -1.81 10.50
CA GLN A 83 9.33 -1.19 11.82
C GLN A 83 10.38 -0.06 11.84
N TRP A 84 10.57 0.56 12.99
CA TRP A 84 11.67 1.48 13.19
C TRP A 84 13.00 0.71 13.23
N ARG A 85 13.88 1.01 12.27
CA ARG A 85 15.26 0.50 12.15
C ARG A 85 15.40 -1.02 11.91
N GLN A 86 14.32 -1.71 11.62
CA GLN A 86 14.34 -3.15 11.34
C GLN A 86 13.12 -3.61 10.55
N VAL A 87 13.22 -4.81 9.99
CA VAL A 87 12.10 -5.57 9.47
C VAL A 87 12.08 -6.92 10.18
N SER A 88 10.96 -7.25 10.83
CA SER A 88 10.75 -8.56 11.42
C SER A 88 10.23 -9.54 10.37
N ILE A 89 10.73 -10.77 10.39
CA ILE A 89 10.32 -11.84 9.49
C ILE A 89 9.73 -12.96 10.34
N CYS A 90 8.52 -13.39 9.99
CA CYS A 90 7.81 -14.49 10.64
C CYS A 90 7.41 -15.53 9.59
N ASP A 91 7.18 -16.76 10.02
CA ASP A 91 6.53 -17.77 9.19
C ASP A 91 5.01 -17.49 9.07
N SER A 92 4.30 -18.29 8.28
CA SER A 92 2.86 -18.17 8.09
C SER A 92 2.03 -18.40 9.37
N ARG A 93 2.62 -18.93 10.46
CA ARG A 93 2.00 -19.12 11.77
C ARG A 93 2.27 -17.98 12.73
N GLY A 94 3.17 -17.04 12.35
CA GLY A 94 3.57 -15.91 13.17
C GLY A 94 4.78 -16.16 14.05
N GLU A 95 5.44 -17.30 13.92
CA GLU A 95 6.70 -17.58 14.61
C GLU A 95 7.83 -16.77 13.95
N ARG A 96 8.57 -16.03 14.77
CA ARG A 96 9.68 -15.20 14.25
C ARG A 96 10.80 -16.08 13.73
N THR A 97 11.12 -15.97 12.45
CA THR A 97 12.19 -16.69 11.77
C THR A 97 13.43 -15.84 11.55
N GLY A 98 13.28 -14.51 11.59
CA GLY A 98 14.41 -13.61 11.36
C GLY A 98 14.12 -12.15 11.68
N THR A 99 15.19 -11.38 11.57
CA THR A 99 15.13 -9.92 11.63
C THR A 99 16.11 -9.37 10.60
N TRP A 100 15.61 -8.49 9.74
CA TRP A 100 16.47 -7.78 8.80
C TRP A 100 16.89 -6.44 9.40
N SER A 101 18.19 -6.21 9.44
CA SER A 101 18.78 -4.93 9.80
C SER A 101 19.87 -4.62 8.78
N ALA A 102 19.80 -3.47 8.12
CA ALA A 102 20.82 -3.07 7.17
C ALA A 102 22.11 -2.64 7.90
N PRO A 103 23.30 -3.00 7.40
CA PRO A 103 24.58 -2.58 7.99
C PRO A 103 24.76 -1.06 8.07
N ASP A 104 24.21 -0.33 7.11
CA ASP A 104 24.21 1.13 7.03
C ASP A 104 23.02 1.80 7.78
N GLY A 105 22.23 0.98 8.50
CA GLY A 105 21.06 1.38 9.25
C GLY A 105 19.82 1.58 8.36
N LEU A 106 18.70 1.05 8.80
CA LEU A 106 17.38 1.42 8.31
C LEU A 106 16.80 2.54 9.19
N GLY A 107 16.02 3.42 8.60
CA GLY A 107 15.17 4.34 9.33
C GLY A 107 13.78 3.76 9.60
N LEU A 108 12.73 4.53 9.36
CA LEU A 108 11.35 4.08 9.46
C LEU A 108 10.95 3.37 8.16
N VAL A 109 10.71 2.07 8.24
CA VAL A 109 10.26 1.28 7.08
C VAL A 109 8.75 1.38 6.97
N THR A 110 8.27 2.00 5.88
CA THR A 110 6.84 2.28 5.66
C THR A 110 6.19 1.52 4.51
N ALA A 111 6.99 0.86 3.65
CA ALA A 111 6.52 -0.11 2.67
C ALA A 111 7.60 -1.14 2.39
N ILE A 112 7.20 -2.34 1.98
CA ILE A 112 8.07 -3.46 1.63
C ILE A 112 7.62 -4.03 0.29
N GLY A 113 8.53 -4.17 -0.66
CA GLY A 113 8.34 -4.86 -1.93
C GLY A 113 9.16 -6.14 -1.96
N LEU A 114 8.50 -7.26 -2.22
CA LEU A 114 9.12 -8.58 -2.28
C LEU A 114 9.09 -9.09 -3.73
N GLY A 115 10.13 -8.79 -4.49
CA GLY A 115 10.33 -9.29 -5.84
C GLY A 115 10.94 -10.70 -5.87
N LYS A 116 11.02 -11.34 -7.03
CA LYS A 116 11.60 -12.68 -7.19
C LYS A 116 13.09 -12.75 -6.80
N SER A 117 13.85 -11.75 -7.20
CA SER A 117 15.31 -11.66 -6.97
C SER A 117 15.68 -10.61 -5.92
N ASP A 118 14.83 -9.63 -5.70
CA ASP A 118 15.18 -8.43 -4.96
C ASP A 118 14.14 -8.13 -3.86
N ILE A 119 14.60 -7.42 -2.85
CA ILE A 119 13.79 -6.91 -1.75
C ILE A 119 13.95 -5.40 -1.70
N TYR A 120 12.85 -4.71 -1.49
CA TYR A 120 12.79 -3.25 -1.46
C TYR A 120 12.19 -2.77 -0.14
N PHE A 121 12.81 -1.76 0.48
CA PHE A 121 12.29 -1.09 1.68
C PHE A 121 12.14 0.41 1.45
N ALA A 122 10.94 0.94 1.60
CA ALA A 122 10.74 2.38 1.69
C ALA A 122 11.23 2.88 3.05
N ASP A 123 12.36 3.54 3.05
CA ASP A 123 12.92 4.20 4.22
C ASP A 123 12.43 5.64 4.28
N ALA A 124 11.36 5.88 5.03
CA ALA A 124 10.75 7.21 5.13
C ALA A 124 11.68 8.23 5.82
N SER A 125 12.61 7.78 6.67
CA SER A 125 13.59 8.67 7.30
C SER A 125 14.64 9.16 6.32
N ALA A 126 15.10 8.27 5.43
CA ALA A 126 16.03 8.59 4.37
C ALA A 126 15.34 9.20 3.14
N ARG A 127 14.03 8.96 2.97
CA ARG A 127 13.19 9.42 1.87
C ARG A 127 13.57 8.83 0.51
N TRP A 128 14.02 7.56 0.48
CA TRP A 128 14.25 6.78 -0.72
C TRP A 128 13.90 5.32 -0.49
N ILE A 129 13.83 4.55 -1.56
CA ILE A 129 13.61 3.12 -1.51
C ILE A 129 14.98 2.44 -1.60
N ARG A 130 15.28 1.55 -0.65
CA ARG A 130 16.50 0.76 -0.60
C ARG A 130 16.26 -0.58 -1.26
N ARG A 131 17.09 -0.98 -2.20
CA ARG A 131 17.03 -2.27 -2.88
C ARG A 131 18.16 -3.17 -2.42
N TYR A 132 17.82 -4.42 -2.14
CA TYR A 132 18.75 -5.48 -1.74
C TYR A 132 18.47 -6.73 -2.58
N ASP A 133 19.50 -7.60 -2.74
CA ASP A 133 19.23 -8.96 -3.19
C ASP A 133 18.64 -9.81 -2.06
N ARG A 134 18.19 -11.02 -2.39
CA ARG A 134 17.58 -11.95 -1.42
C ARG A 134 18.57 -12.46 -0.36
N GLN A 135 19.88 -12.27 -0.54
CA GLN A 135 20.94 -12.61 0.41
C GLN A 135 21.28 -11.44 1.34
N GLY A 136 20.67 -10.28 1.16
CA GLY A 136 20.86 -9.10 2.00
C GLY A 136 21.96 -8.16 1.55
N LYS A 137 22.52 -8.35 0.37
CA LYS A 137 23.50 -7.42 -0.20
C LYS A 137 22.77 -6.19 -0.73
N PHE A 138 23.18 -5.01 -0.28
CA PHE A 138 22.72 -3.75 -0.81
C PHE A 138 23.09 -3.62 -2.30
N LEU A 139 22.11 -3.19 -3.11
CA LEU A 139 22.27 -2.97 -4.54
C LEU A 139 22.30 -1.48 -4.89
N ASN A 140 21.24 -0.76 -4.61
CA ASN A 140 21.13 0.68 -4.87
C ASN A 140 19.97 1.31 -4.08
N ASN A 141 19.87 2.63 -4.15
CA ASN A 141 18.69 3.39 -3.75
C ASN A 141 17.90 3.84 -4.99
N ILE A 142 16.58 4.00 -4.82
CA ILE A 142 15.70 4.61 -5.82
C ILE A 142 15.18 5.92 -5.24
N GLY A 143 15.28 7.01 -6.04
CA GLY A 143 14.83 8.35 -5.66
C GLY A 143 15.92 9.27 -5.13
N ASP A 144 17.14 8.78 -4.85
CA ASP A 144 18.26 9.59 -4.39
C ASP A 144 18.97 10.34 -5.53
N GLN A 145 18.97 9.76 -6.76
CA GLN A 145 19.72 10.27 -7.91
C GLN A 145 19.13 11.55 -8.53
N HIS A 146 17.82 11.76 -8.39
CA HIS A 146 17.09 12.83 -9.07
C HIS A 146 16.78 14.03 -8.19
N ARG A 147 17.01 13.95 -6.87
CA ARG A 147 16.69 15.03 -5.91
C ARG A 147 17.64 15.04 -4.74
N LYS A 148 18.23 16.18 -4.47
CA LYS A 148 18.88 16.41 -3.17
C LYS A 148 17.84 16.20 -2.06
N GLY A 149 17.94 15.08 -1.31
CA GLY A 149 17.09 14.75 -0.19
C GLY A 149 15.90 13.80 -0.45
N GLY A 150 15.87 13.09 -1.59
CA GLY A 150 14.92 12.01 -1.84
C GLY A 150 13.48 12.44 -2.16
N PHE A 151 12.52 11.54 -1.99
CA PHE A 151 11.09 11.81 -2.24
C PHE A 151 10.53 12.88 -1.29
N HIS A 152 9.59 13.67 -1.78
CA HIS A 152 8.93 14.68 -0.96
C HIS A 152 7.69 14.09 -0.29
N ILE A 153 7.86 13.65 0.97
CA ILE A 153 6.85 12.94 1.75
C ILE A 153 6.46 13.73 3.02
N PRO A 154 5.70 14.82 2.91
CA PRO A 154 5.36 15.66 4.07
C PRO A 154 4.61 14.91 5.18
N ASN A 155 3.98 13.77 4.84
CA ASN A 155 3.25 12.91 5.79
C ASN A 155 4.14 11.93 6.56
N GLY A 156 5.44 11.85 6.22
CA GLY A 156 6.36 10.89 6.83
C GLY A 156 6.12 9.42 6.42
N VAL A 157 5.35 9.18 5.35
CA VAL A 157 5.13 7.86 4.76
C VAL A 157 5.60 7.90 3.31
N LEU A 158 6.44 6.94 2.94
CA LEU A 158 6.83 6.65 1.57
C LEU A 158 6.22 5.30 1.21
N ASP A 159 5.48 5.26 0.11
CA ASP A 159 4.82 4.04 -0.34
C ASP A 159 5.09 3.77 -1.81
N PHE A 160 5.19 2.48 -2.15
CA PHE A 160 5.49 2.00 -3.48
C PHE A 160 5.00 0.57 -3.69
N VAL A 161 4.91 0.17 -4.95
CA VAL A 161 4.70 -1.22 -5.36
C VAL A 161 5.63 -1.55 -6.53
N VAL A 162 6.02 -2.82 -6.65
CA VAL A 162 6.84 -3.34 -7.77
C VAL A 162 5.94 -4.22 -8.64
N ASP A 163 5.87 -3.91 -9.94
CA ASP A 163 5.10 -4.70 -10.89
C ASP A 163 5.83 -5.99 -11.33
N ALA A 164 5.14 -6.81 -12.12
CA ALA A 164 5.69 -8.08 -12.61
C ALA A 164 6.90 -7.92 -13.53
N ALA A 165 7.07 -6.75 -14.15
CA ALA A 165 8.22 -6.39 -14.99
C ALA A 165 9.41 -5.84 -14.18
N GLY A 166 9.23 -5.63 -12.86
CA GLY A 166 10.24 -5.05 -11.97
C GLY A 166 10.27 -3.52 -11.97
N VAL A 167 9.24 -2.86 -12.52
CA VAL A 167 9.11 -1.41 -12.44
C VAL A 167 8.56 -1.02 -11.05
N VAL A 168 9.18 -0.04 -10.45
CA VAL A 168 8.81 0.48 -9.14
C VAL A 168 7.90 1.69 -9.31
N HIS A 169 6.65 1.57 -8.86
CA HIS A 169 5.64 2.64 -8.88
C HIS A 169 5.61 3.29 -7.49
N VAL A 170 5.86 4.58 -7.41
CA VAL A 170 6.06 5.29 -6.14
C VAL A 170 5.03 6.41 -5.98
N ALA A 171 4.30 6.40 -4.88
CA ALA A 171 3.50 7.56 -4.48
C ALA A 171 4.45 8.69 -4.01
N ASN A 172 4.42 9.83 -4.72
CA ASN A 172 5.20 11.02 -4.36
C ASN A 172 4.24 12.16 -3.97
N PRO A 173 3.73 12.17 -2.71
CA PRO A 173 2.64 13.04 -2.29
C PRO A 173 2.96 14.52 -2.40
N GLY A 174 4.19 14.92 -2.12
CA GLY A 174 4.58 16.33 -2.23
C GLY A 174 4.77 16.83 -3.67
N MET A 175 4.73 15.92 -4.63
CA MET A 175 4.76 16.24 -6.06
C MET A 175 3.44 15.97 -6.77
N HIS A 176 2.43 15.50 -6.04
CA HIS A 176 1.09 15.21 -6.54
C HIS A 176 1.08 14.25 -7.74
N ARG A 177 1.83 13.15 -7.62
CA ARG A 177 1.97 12.19 -8.72
C ARG A 177 2.42 10.81 -8.27
N VAL A 178 2.20 9.81 -9.13
CA VAL A 178 2.83 8.51 -9.08
C VAL A 178 4.00 8.52 -10.06
N GLU A 179 5.19 8.17 -9.59
CA GLU A 179 6.41 8.09 -10.39
C GLU A 179 6.78 6.64 -10.66
N ARG A 180 7.38 6.35 -11.82
CA ARG A 180 7.83 5.01 -12.21
C ARG A 180 9.34 5.00 -12.38
N TYR A 181 9.97 3.95 -11.88
CA TYR A 181 11.42 3.76 -11.92
C TYR A 181 11.80 2.36 -12.35
N THR A 182 12.94 2.22 -13.02
CA THR A 182 13.60 0.92 -13.13
C THR A 182 14.10 0.47 -11.76
N ALA A 183 14.40 -0.82 -11.63
CA ALA A 183 15.05 -1.36 -10.44
C ALA A 183 16.40 -0.68 -10.13
N ASP A 184 17.09 -0.15 -11.15
CA ASP A 184 18.38 0.54 -10.99
C ASP A 184 18.22 2.03 -10.68
N GLY A 185 16.97 2.52 -10.54
CA GLY A 185 16.66 3.88 -10.10
C GLY A 185 16.51 4.92 -11.23
N GLU A 186 16.50 4.51 -12.50
CA GLU A 186 16.21 5.41 -13.62
C GLU A 186 14.71 5.74 -13.65
N GLN A 187 14.36 7.02 -13.72
CA GLN A 187 12.96 7.45 -13.81
C GLN A 187 12.41 7.23 -15.22
N LEU A 188 11.42 6.35 -15.34
CA LEU A 188 10.74 6.04 -16.60
C LEU A 188 9.64 7.05 -16.97
N GLY A 189 9.08 7.73 -15.97
CA GLY A 189 8.01 8.69 -16.16
C GLY A 189 7.14 8.85 -14.92
N TYR A 190 6.06 9.58 -15.06
CA TYR A 190 5.08 9.79 -14.00
C TYR A 190 3.71 10.16 -14.58
N PHE A 191 2.67 10.05 -13.76
CA PHE A 191 1.36 10.64 -14.03
C PHE A 191 0.81 11.33 -12.77
N GLY A 192 -0.16 12.21 -12.96
CA GLY A 192 -0.76 13.00 -11.91
C GLY A 192 -0.22 14.42 -11.84
N ARG A 193 -1.03 15.29 -11.26
CA ARG A 193 -0.73 16.71 -11.00
C ARG A 193 -1.57 17.20 -9.84
N PHE A 194 -1.16 18.29 -9.22
CA PHE A 194 -2.06 19.01 -8.31
C PHE A 194 -3.27 19.54 -9.08
N ASP A 195 -4.46 19.11 -8.68
CA ASP A 195 -5.71 19.68 -9.20
C ASP A 195 -6.84 19.40 -8.20
N GLY A 196 -7.49 20.46 -7.72
CA GLY A 196 -8.61 20.36 -6.79
C GLY A 196 -9.99 20.30 -7.47
N ARG A 197 -10.05 20.43 -8.80
CA ARG A 197 -11.29 20.46 -9.58
C ARG A 197 -11.44 19.25 -10.50
N ASP A 198 -10.36 18.84 -11.12
CA ASP A 198 -10.35 17.65 -11.97
C ASP A 198 -10.20 16.40 -11.09
N PRO A 199 -11.16 15.47 -11.10
CA PRO A 199 -11.07 14.22 -10.34
C PRO A 199 -9.85 13.36 -10.72
N ALA A 200 -9.30 13.52 -11.93
CA ALA A 200 -8.08 12.83 -12.35
C ALA A 200 -6.80 13.41 -11.70
N GLY A 201 -6.86 14.64 -11.17
CA GLY A 201 -5.77 15.23 -10.40
C GLY A 201 -5.77 14.81 -8.95
N PHE A 202 -4.74 15.20 -8.22
CA PHE A 202 -4.58 14.98 -6.78
C PHE A 202 -4.82 16.28 -6.02
N SER A 203 -5.83 16.29 -5.15
CA SER A 203 -6.19 17.48 -4.37
C SER A 203 -5.43 17.53 -3.02
N GLY A 204 -5.54 18.67 -2.34
CA GLY A 204 -4.93 18.86 -1.02
C GLY A 204 -3.41 19.01 -1.08
N CYS A 205 -2.75 19.01 0.09
CA CYS A 205 -1.32 19.35 0.15
C CYS A 205 -0.36 18.20 -0.15
N CYS A 206 -0.81 16.94 -0.11
CA CYS A 206 0.10 15.79 -0.12
C CYS A 206 -0.64 14.50 -0.53
N ASN A 207 -1.01 14.37 -1.79
CA ASN A 207 -1.63 13.20 -2.40
C ASN A 207 -0.92 12.82 -3.70
N PRO A 208 -0.95 11.54 -4.13
CA PRO A 208 -1.49 10.37 -3.42
C PRO A 208 -0.62 9.98 -2.22
N THR A 209 -1.19 9.32 -1.20
CA THR A 209 -0.43 8.87 -0.02
C THR A 209 0.10 7.45 -0.17
N ASN A 210 -0.71 6.54 -0.69
CA ASN A 210 -0.34 5.14 -0.89
C ASN A 210 -0.67 4.69 -2.32
N VAL A 211 -0.04 3.60 -2.75
CA VAL A 211 -0.16 3.05 -4.10
C VAL A 211 -0.06 1.53 -4.09
N THR A 212 -0.91 0.86 -4.85
CA THR A 212 -0.81 -0.56 -5.16
C THR A 212 -1.21 -0.83 -6.62
N LEU A 213 -1.05 -2.06 -7.06
CA LEU A 213 -1.48 -2.51 -8.38
C LEU A 213 -2.50 -3.63 -8.24
N ASP A 214 -3.43 -3.70 -9.18
CA ASP A 214 -4.25 -4.89 -9.36
C ASP A 214 -3.61 -5.87 -10.38
N ARG A 215 -4.22 -7.03 -10.55
CA ARG A 215 -3.71 -8.06 -11.49
C ARG A 215 -3.72 -7.63 -12.97
N ALA A 216 -4.46 -6.58 -13.32
CA ALA A 216 -4.46 -5.98 -14.65
C ALA A 216 -3.46 -4.83 -14.77
N GLU A 217 -2.55 -4.67 -13.79
CA GLU A 217 -1.56 -3.59 -13.70
C GLU A 217 -2.18 -2.18 -13.67
N ARG A 218 -3.45 -2.07 -13.23
CA ARG A 218 -4.06 -0.78 -12.97
C ARG A 218 -3.53 -0.26 -11.65
N VAL A 219 -3.27 1.04 -11.61
CA VAL A 219 -2.70 1.70 -10.42
C VAL A 219 -3.82 2.15 -9.51
N VAL A 220 -3.85 1.63 -8.29
CA VAL A 220 -4.80 2.02 -7.24
C VAL A 220 -4.07 2.91 -6.24
N VAL A 221 -4.64 4.06 -5.92
CA VAL A 221 -4.06 5.02 -4.98
C VAL A 221 -5.05 5.45 -3.92
N SER A 222 -4.55 5.88 -2.76
CA SER A 222 -5.36 6.55 -1.75
C SER A 222 -5.00 8.03 -1.63
N GLU A 223 -6.01 8.83 -1.25
CA GLU A 223 -5.89 10.26 -0.96
C GLU A 223 -6.40 10.57 0.43
N LYS A 224 -5.78 11.53 1.10
CA LYS A 224 -6.27 12.20 2.32
C LYS A 224 -6.90 13.56 1.98
N ALA A 225 -7.51 14.23 2.95
CA ALA A 225 -8.15 15.54 2.77
C ALA A 225 -9.30 15.49 1.74
N GLY A 226 -10.32 14.74 2.06
CA GLY A 226 -11.35 14.16 1.22
C GLY A 226 -10.94 12.72 0.91
N PRO A 227 -10.90 11.86 1.99
CA PRO A 227 -10.33 10.51 1.87
C PRO A 227 -11.08 9.68 0.84
N ARG A 228 -10.35 9.11 -0.12
CA ARG A 228 -10.89 8.28 -1.20
C ARG A 228 -9.81 7.39 -1.80
N ALA A 229 -10.24 6.40 -2.55
CA ALA A 229 -9.35 5.63 -3.41
C ALA A 229 -9.70 5.87 -4.89
N LYS A 230 -8.70 5.79 -5.76
CA LYS A 230 -8.83 5.97 -7.21
C LYS A 230 -8.11 4.88 -7.96
N VAL A 231 -8.64 4.52 -9.12
CA VAL A 231 -8.03 3.57 -10.03
C VAL A 231 -7.65 4.27 -11.33
N TYR A 232 -6.40 4.10 -11.73
CA TYR A 232 -5.86 4.62 -12.98
C TYR A 232 -5.39 3.47 -13.88
N SER A 233 -5.41 3.69 -15.18
CA SER A 233 -4.73 2.81 -16.13
C SER A 233 -3.20 2.90 -15.92
N ALA A 234 -2.44 1.94 -16.46
CA ALA A 234 -0.97 1.99 -16.48
C ALA A 234 -0.42 3.26 -17.15
N ALA A 235 -1.21 3.91 -18.04
CA ALA A 235 -0.88 5.17 -18.68
C ALA A 235 -1.24 6.41 -17.84
N GLY A 236 -1.87 6.23 -16.67
CA GLY A 236 -2.27 7.32 -15.77
C GLY A 236 -3.62 7.97 -16.09
N GLN A 237 -4.47 7.34 -16.91
CA GLN A 237 -5.84 7.79 -17.14
C GLN A 237 -6.73 7.35 -15.97
N LEU A 238 -7.51 8.26 -15.39
CA LEU A 238 -8.49 7.93 -14.35
C LEU A 238 -9.56 6.99 -14.91
N LEU A 239 -9.74 5.84 -14.26
CA LEU A 239 -10.76 4.83 -14.63
C LEU A 239 -11.92 4.81 -13.65
N ALA A 240 -11.66 5.03 -12.35
CA ALA A 240 -12.70 5.06 -11.32
C ALA A 240 -12.28 5.86 -10.09
N VAL A 241 -13.28 6.44 -9.41
CA VAL A 241 -13.21 6.83 -8.00
C VAL A 241 -13.96 5.75 -7.23
N VAL A 242 -13.27 5.09 -6.29
CA VAL A 242 -13.81 3.92 -5.59
C VAL A 242 -14.87 4.33 -4.59
N SER A 243 -14.60 5.32 -3.76
CA SER A 243 -15.56 5.97 -2.86
C SER A 243 -14.93 7.25 -2.31
N ASP A 244 -15.77 8.24 -2.00
CA ASP A 244 -15.39 9.52 -1.39
C ASP A 244 -16.12 9.77 -0.06
N ASP A 245 -17.07 8.94 0.33
CA ASP A 245 -17.87 9.06 1.57
C ASP A 245 -17.74 7.85 2.52
N ALA A 246 -16.96 6.81 2.13
CA ALA A 246 -16.85 5.58 2.91
C ALA A 246 -15.94 5.73 4.13
N PHE A 247 -15.02 6.69 4.11
CA PHE A 247 -13.93 6.82 5.08
C PHE A 247 -14.17 7.93 6.10
N ASP A 248 -13.49 7.85 7.24
CA ASP A 248 -13.47 8.95 8.19
C ASP A 248 -12.77 10.17 7.57
N PRO A 249 -13.34 11.38 7.67
CA PRO A 249 -12.76 12.59 7.09
C PRO A 249 -11.34 12.92 7.58
N GLY A 250 -10.96 12.40 8.74
CA GLY A 250 -9.62 12.55 9.33
C GLY A 250 -8.61 11.49 8.88
N ALA A 251 -9.03 10.45 8.12
CA ALA A 251 -8.16 9.36 7.70
C ALA A 251 -7.01 9.85 6.81
N LYS A 252 -5.82 9.29 7.05
CA LYS A 252 -4.56 9.66 6.36
C LYS A 252 -3.71 8.43 6.18
N ASN A 253 -2.89 8.42 5.11
CA ASN A 253 -1.98 7.31 4.82
C ASN A 253 -2.73 5.98 4.87
N MET A 254 -3.84 5.93 4.13
CA MET A 254 -4.71 4.77 4.03
C MET A 254 -4.06 3.75 3.13
N ASP A 255 -3.51 2.69 3.73
CA ASP A 255 -2.87 1.63 2.97
C ASP A 255 -3.87 0.82 2.15
N LEU A 256 -3.39 0.23 1.05
CA LEU A 256 -4.20 -0.37 0.00
C LEU A 256 -3.71 -1.77 -0.34
N ALA A 257 -4.65 -2.68 -0.58
CA ALA A 257 -4.37 -3.97 -1.20
C ALA A 257 -5.49 -4.36 -2.17
N VAL A 258 -5.19 -5.24 -3.11
CA VAL A 258 -6.16 -5.75 -4.08
C VAL A 258 -6.07 -7.27 -4.11
N ASP A 259 -7.21 -7.95 -4.01
CA ASP A 259 -7.28 -9.42 -4.04
C ASP A 259 -7.33 -9.99 -5.47
N SER A 260 -7.38 -11.31 -5.56
CA SER A 260 -7.43 -12.03 -6.81
C SER A 260 -8.68 -11.75 -7.65
N GLY A 261 -9.79 -11.38 -7.01
CA GLY A 261 -11.06 -11.01 -7.61
C GLY A 261 -11.16 -9.52 -8.00
N GLY A 262 -10.12 -8.73 -7.74
CA GLY A 262 -10.11 -7.29 -8.01
C GLY A 262 -10.86 -6.46 -6.98
N ARG A 263 -11.17 -7.02 -5.79
CA ARG A 263 -11.70 -6.24 -4.68
C ARG A 263 -10.58 -5.37 -4.10
N ILE A 264 -10.91 -4.11 -3.83
CA ILE A 264 -9.99 -3.14 -3.25
C ILE A 264 -10.25 -3.06 -1.75
N TYR A 265 -9.19 -3.20 -0.97
CA TYR A 265 -9.15 -3.09 0.48
C TYR A 265 -8.43 -1.81 0.85
N VAL A 266 -9.02 -1.00 1.73
CA VAL A 266 -8.48 0.30 2.13
C VAL A 266 -8.53 0.42 3.65
N ALA A 267 -7.39 0.65 4.28
CA ALA A 267 -7.28 0.81 5.72
C ALA A 267 -7.73 2.22 6.16
N ASP A 268 -8.88 2.34 6.82
CA ASP A 268 -9.29 3.57 7.51
C ASP A 268 -8.53 3.69 8.83
N THR A 269 -7.56 4.57 8.88
CA THR A 269 -6.64 4.72 10.02
C THR A 269 -7.24 5.44 11.23
N VAL A 270 -8.48 5.95 11.14
CA VAL A 270 -9.22 6.59 12.24
C VAL A 270 -10.26 5.65 12.83
N ARG A 271 -11.04 4.99 11.98
CA ARG A 271 -12.02 3.97 12.40
C ARG A 271 -11.36 2.64 12.74
N LEU A 272 -10.10 2.46 12.36
CA LEU A 272 -9.27 1.25 12.55
C LEU A 272 -9.92 0.02 11.89
N GLU A 273 -10.50 0.22 10.72
CA GLU A 273 -11.19 -0.80 9.94
C GLU A 273 -10.66 -0.85 8.51
N ILE A 274 -10.81 -1.98 7.86
CA ILE A 274 -10.50 -2.15 6.45
C ILE A 274 -11.81 -2.13 5.67
N CYS A 275 -12.00 -1.11 4.84
CA CYS A 275 -13.15 -0.99 3.94
C CYS A 275 -12.91 -1.82 2.69
N VAL A 276 -13.86 -2.68 2.32
CA VAL A 276 -13.76 -3.59 1.17
C VAL A 276 -14.74 -3.17 0.08
N PHE A 277 -14.23 -3.03 -1.14
CA PHE A 277 -14.99 -2.63 -2.33
C PHE A 277 -14.87 -3.68 -3.42
N ALA A 278 -16.00 -4.13 -3.96
CA ALA A 278 -16.02 -5.04 -5.10
C ALA A 278 -16.23 -4.28 -6.42
N PRO A 279 -15.58 -4.72 -7.51
CA PRO A 279 -15.89 -4.18 -8.82
C PRO A 279 -17.35 -4.46 -9.19
N THR A 280 -17.98 -3.50 -9.87
CA THR A 280 -19.33 -3.68 -10.42
C THR A 280 -19.23 -3.97 -11.91
N SER A 281 -20.01 -4.94 -12.40
CA SER A 281 -20.24 -5.12 -13.83
C SER A 281 -21.09 -3.95 -14.36
N GLY A 282 -20.82 -3.48 -15.57
CA GLY A 282 -21.50 -2.33 -16.16
C GLY A 282 -23.03 -2.40 -16.29
N GLU A 283 -23.64 -3.52 -15.89
CA GLU A 283 -25.10 -3.76 -15.94
C GLU A 283 -25.85 -3.37 -14.65
N GLU A 284 -25.17 -3.09 -13.54
CA GLU A 284 -25.83 -2.79 -12.25
C GLU A 284 -26.15 -1.30 -12.02
N ARG A 285 -26.02 -0.43 -13.03
CA ARG A 285 -26.42 0.97 -12.97
C ARG A 285 -27.71 1.20 -13.75
N ALA A 286 -28.83 0.79 -13.22
CA ALA A 286 -30.16 1.22 -13.65
C ALA A 286 -30.94 1.81 -12.47
#